data_0f20d5d0a46f982fa64a75774240b5dd
#
_entry.id   0f20d5d0a46f982fa64a75774240b5dd
#
_cell.length_a   1.000
_cell.length_b   1.000
_cell.length_c   1.000
_cell.angle_alpha   90.00
_cell.angle_beta   90.00
_cell.angle_gamma   90.00
#
_symmetry.space_group_name_H-M   'P 1'
#
loop_
_entity.id
_entity.type
_entity.pdbx_description
1 polymer ?
#
loop_
_entity_poly.entity_id
_entity_poly.type
_entity_poly.pdbx_seq_one_letter_code
_entity_poly.pdbx_strand_id
1 'polypeptide(L)'
;MDFFIKSYYWMKQNMENNVLQQLKENIAKVMIGNERTIELVLTCLVAKGHILLEDVPGTGKTVMAKSLAKSVEAEFGRIQFTPDLLPSDVTGLNYFDAKSGEFVFSKGPAFCNILLADEINRATPKTQSSLLECMAERQITVDGVTRPLEEPFLV
;
A
#
# COMPACT_ATOMS: atom_id res chain seq x y z
N MET A 1 8.74 18.30 -5.13
CA MET A 1 7.46 19.03 -5.07
C MET A 1 6.80 19.19 -6.45
N ASP A 2 7.58 19.38 -7.50
CA ASP A 2 7.10 19.65 -8.88
C ASP A 2 6.39 18.45 -9.54
N PHE A 3 6.87 17.22 -9.30
CA PHE A 3 6.31 16.01 -9.91
C PHE A 3 4.90 15.69 -9.41
N PHE A 4 4.66 15.81 -8.09
CA PHE A 4 3.37 15.53 -7.49
C PHE A 4 2.31 16.55 -7.93
N ILE A 5 2.70 17.84 -8.01
CA ILE A 5 1.84 18.91 -8.51
C ILE A 5 1.47 18.67 -9.97
N LYS A 6 2.45 18.32 -10.82
CA LYS A 6 2.21 17.98 -12.23
C LYS A 6 1.29 16.78 -12.39
N SER A 7 1.48 15.71 -11.60
CA SER A 7 0.61 14.52 -11.60
C SER A 7 -0.81 14.86 -11.18
N TYR A 8 -1.00 15.72 -10.17
CA TYR A 8 -2.31 16.17 -9.74
C TYR A 8 -3.03 16.99 -10.85
N TYR A 9 -2.34 17.94 -11.49
CA TYR A 9 -2.93 18.70 -12.57
C TYR A 9 -3.20 17.83 -13.80
N TRP A 10 -2.28 16.92 -14.14
CA TRP A 10 -2.48 15.97 -15.23
C TRP A 10 -3.70 15.08 -14.96
N MET A 11 -3.83 14.54 -13.76
CA MET A 11 -4.99 13.76 -13.37
C MET A 11 -6.28 14.58 -13.50
N LYS A 12 -6.28 15.82 -13.01
CA LYS A 12 -7.45 16.70 -13.09
C LYS A 12 -7.86 17.05 -14.52
N GLN A 13 -6.90 17.25 -15.42
CA GLN A 13 -7.15 17.48 -16.85
C GLN A 13 -7.59 16.20 -17.58
N ASN A 14 -7.16 15.03 -17.13
CA ASN A 14 -7.46 13.74 -17.75
C ASN A 14 -8.54 12.94 -16.99
N MET A 15 -9.18 13.51 -15.96
CA MET A 15 -10.35 12.91 -15.30
C MET A 15 -11.58 12.78 -16.21
N GLU A 16 -11.58 13.45 -17.38
CA GLU A 16 -12.48 13.13 -18.47
C GLU A 16 -12.18 11.76 -19.13
N ASN A 17 -10.99 11.19 -18.89
CA ASN A 17 -10.72 9.79 -19.18
C ASN A 17 -11.63 8.91 -18.32
N ASN A 18 -12.54 8.22 -18.95
CA ASN A 18 -13.62 7.42 -18.38
C ASN A 18 -13.19 6.53 -17.17
N VAL A 19 -11.94 6.06 -17.13
CA VAL A 19 -11.42 5.14 -16.10
C VAL A 19 -11.23 5.82 -14.73
N LEU A 20 -10.52 6.96 -14.68
CA LEU A 20 -10.27 7.66 -13.40
C LEU A 20 -11.57 8.22 -12.79
N GLN A 21 -12.46 8.71 -13.63
CA GLN A 21 -13.77 9.15 -13.20
C GLN A 21 -14.60 7.98 -12.67
N GLN A 22 -14.59 6.83 -13.34
CA GLN A 22 -15.26 5.62 -12.86
C GLN A 22 -14.70 5.12 -11.53
N LEU A 23 -13.36 5.14 -11.35
CA LEU A 23 -12.72 4.78 -10.08
C LEU A 23 -13.17 5.73 -8.96
N LYS A 24 -13.15 7.06 -9.22
CA LYS A 24 -13.63 8.06 -8.27
C LYS A 24 -15.08 7.79 -7.85
N GLU A 25 -15.97 7.61 -8.82
CA GLU A 25 -17.39 7.35 -8.58
C GLU A 25 -17.61 6.03 -7.83
N ASN A 26 -16.83 5.00 -8.13
CA ASN A 26 -16.95 3.71 -7.46
C ASN A 26 -16.52 3.81 -5.98
N ILE A 27 -15.42 4.48 -5.69
CA ILE A 27 -14.94 4.71 -4.31
C ILE A 27 -15.91 5.62 -3.56
N ALA A 28 -16.47 6.65 -4.22
CA ALA A 28 -17.41 7.60 -3.62
C ALA A 28 -18.73 6.95 -3.16
N LYS A 29 -19.12 5.78 -3.70
CA LYS A 29 -20.29 5.02 -3.24
C LYS A 29 -20.20 4.61 -1.76
N VAL A 30 -18.98 4.41 -1.24
CA VAL A 30 -18.73 4.00 0.15
C VAL A 30 -18.05 5.10 0.99
N MET A 31 -17.40 6.05 0.34
CA MET A 31 -16.66 7.16 0.97
C MET A 31 -17.40 8.50 0.76
N ILE A 32 -18.61 8.57 1.26
CA ILE A 32 -19.49 9.75 1.09
C ILE A 32 -18.87 10.99 1.75
N GLY A 33 -18.81 12.10 1.02
CA GLY A 33 -18.29 13.38 1.50
C GLY A 33 -16.76 13.51 1.52
N ASN A 34 -16.03 12.51 1.00
CA ASN A 34 -14.56 12.49 0.98
C ASN A 34 -13.95 12.67 -0.43
N GLU A 35 -14.64 13.40 -1.32
CA GLU A 35 -14.23 13.53 -2.73
C GLU A 35 -12.80 14.03 -2.90
N ARG A 36 -12.37 15.01 -2.09
CA ARG A 36 -11.01 15.54 -2.13
C ARG A 36 -9.97 14.49 -1.75
N THR A 37 -10.26 13.69 -0.72
CA THR A 37 -9.36 12.59 -0.30
C THR A 37 -9.26 11.52 -1.39
N ILE A 38 -10.38 11.16 -2.03
CA ILE A 38 -10.40 10.21 -3.15
C ILE A 38 -9.51 10.71 -4.31
N GLU A 39 -9.63 11.99 -4.69
CA GLU A 39 -8.79 12.60 -5.73
C GLU A 39 -7.31 12.53 -5.40
N LEU A 40 -6.93 12.82 -4.16
CA LEU A 40 -5.54 12.74 -3.72
C LEU A 40 -5.01 11.29 -3.73
N VAL A 41 -5.82 10.33 -3.30
CA VAL A 41 -5.49 8.90 -3.33
C VAL A 41 -5.27 8.43 -4.77
N LEU A 42 -6.16 8.77 -5.70
CA LEU A 42 -6.00 8.43 -7.11
C LEU A 42 -4.78 9.13 -7.73
N THR A 43 -4.50 10.37 -7.32
CA THR A 43 -3.28 11.08 -7.75
C THR A 43 -2.02 10.34 -7.31
N CYS A 44 -1.96 9.88 -6.06
CA CYS A 44 -0.83 9.10 -5.54
C CYS A 44 -0.67 7.78 -6.30
N LEU A 45 -1.77 7.09 -6.61
CA LEU A 45 -1.75 5.87 -7.40
C LEU A 45 -1.15 6.09 -8.80
N VAL A 46 -1.62 7.12 -9.51
CA VAL A 46 -1.12 7.47 -10.86
C VAL A 46 0.34 7.93 -10.82
N ALA A 47 0.71 8.68 -9.78
CA ALA A 47 2.08 9.14 -9.56
C ALA A 47 3.03 8.03 -9.08
N LYS A 48 2.53 6.79 -8.90
CA LYS A 48 3.29 5.68 -8.30
C LYS A 48 3.91 6.06 -6.95
N GLY A 49 3.22 6.91 -6.17
CA GLY A 49 3.64 7.36 -4.84
C GLY A 49 2.98 6.57 -3.72
N HIS A 50 3.22 7.02 -2.49
CA HIS A 50 2.60 6.49 -1.27
C HIS A 50 1.84 7.58 -0.53
N ILE A 51 0.97 7.21 0.43
CA ILE A 51 0.06 8.14 1.09
C ILE A 51 0.24 8.07 2.60
N LEU A 52 0.34 9.22 3.24
CA LEU A 52 0.20 9.34 4.68
C LEU A 52 -1.19 9.90 5.01
N LEU A 53 -1.99 9.10 5.72
CA LEU A 53 -3.32 9.50 6.20
C LEU A 53 -3.23 9.83 7.69
N GLU A 54 -3.10 11.09 8.00
CA GLU A 54 -3.16 11.60 9.38
C GLU A 54 -4.60 12.00 9.71
N ASP A 55 -5.24 11.27 10.62
CA ASP A 55 -6.61 11.56 11.02
C ASP A 55 -6.96 10.85 12.33
N VAL A 56 -8.08 11.28 12.94
CA VAL A 56 -8.61 10.64 14.14
C VAL A 56 -9.06 9.19 13.88
N PRO A 57 -9.06 8.32 14.89
CA PRO A 57 -9.56 6.96 14.77
C PRO A 57 -11.01 6.93 14.26
N GLY A 58 -11.30 5.96 13.37
CA GLY A 58 -12.67 5.76 12.87
C GLY A 58 -13.07 6.53 11.61
N THR A 59 -12.16 7.27 10.96
CA THR A 59 -12.43 8.09 9.78
C THR A 59 -12.52 7.34 8.45
N GLY A 60 -12.51 6.01 8.48
CA GLY A 60 -12.70 5.20 7.28
C GLY A 60 -11.42 4.87 6.49
N LYS A 61 -10.21 5.02 7.06
CA LYS A 61 -8.93 4.68 6.40
C LYS A 61 -8.94 3.28 5.80
N THR A 62 -9.40 2.28 6.57
CA THR A 62 -9.51 0.89 6.09
C THR A 62 -10.53 0.74 4.97
N VAL A 63 -11.63 1.47 5.04
CA VAL A 63 -12.68 1.46 4.00
C VAL A 63 -12.13 2.06 2.71
N MET A 64 -11.40 3.18 2.79
CA MET A 64 -10.75 3.82 1.66
C MET A 64 -9.78 2.87 0.96
N ALA A 65 -8.83 2.28 1.71
CA ALA A 65 -7.82 1.38 1.15
C ALA A 65 -8.46 0.13 0.50
N LYS A 66 -9.47 -0.48 1.15
CA LYS A 66 -10.22 -1.61 0.60
C LYS A 66 -11.03 -1.24 -0.64
N SER A 67 -11.65 -0.06 -0.64
CA SER A 67 -12.43 0.41 -1.79
C SER A 67 -11.54 0.68 -3.00
N LEU A 68 -10.37 1.28 -2.77
CA LEU A 68 -9.37 1.48 -3.80
C LEU A 68 -8.93 0.13 -4.39
N ALA A 69 -8.49 -0.81 -3.54
CA ALA A 69 -8.02 -2.12 -3.98
C ALA A 69 -9.07 -2.86 -4.81
N LYS A 70 -10.34 -2.86 -4.34
CA LYS A 70 -11.44 -3.48 -5.08
C LYS A 70 -11.73 -2.78 -6.41
N SER A 71 -11.61 -1.44 -6.45
CA SER A 71 -11.91 -0.67 -7.66
C SER A 71 -10.86 -0.87 -8.77
N VAL A 72 -9.64 -1.23 -8.40
CA VAL A 72 -8.54 -1.52 -9.35
C VAL A 72 -8.23 -3.01 -9.46
N GLU A 73 -9.09 -3.88 -8.91
CA GLU A 73 -8.93 -5.35 -8.90
C GLU A 73 -7.57 -5.80 -8.35
N ALA A 74 -7.09 -5.12 -7.30
CA ALA A 74 -5.78 -5.31 -6.70
C ALA A 74 -5.86 -6.04 -5.35
N GLU A 75 -4.79 -6.73 -4.99
CA GLU A 75 -4.66 -7.40 -3.70
C GLU A 75 -4.50 -6.38 -2.57
N PHE A 76 -5.29 -6.54 -1.49
CA PHE A 76 -5.28 -5.69 -0.30
C PHE A 76 -4.58 -6.40 0.85
N GLY A 77 -3.56 -5.76 1.42
CA GLY A 77 -2.91 -6.15 2.66
C GLY A 77 -3.14 -5.14 3.79
N ARG A 78 -3.12 -5.61 5.05
CA ARG A 78 -3.11 -4.74 6.22
C ARG A 78 -2.10 -5.24 7.24
N ILE A 79 -1.32 -4.30 7.78
CA ILE A 79 -0.43 -4.52 8.91
C ILE A 79 -0.83 -3.56 10.02
N GLN A 80 -1.10 -4.10 11.20
CA GLN A 80 -1.22 -3.31 12.42
C GLN A 80 0.15 -3.30 13.10
N PHE A 81 0.83 -2.16 13.10
CA PHE A 81 2.15 -2.04 13.70
C PHE A 81 2.08 -1.98 15.23
N THR A 82 2.94 -2.76 15.87
CA THR A 82 3.10 -2.84 17.32
C THR A 82 4.58 -2.85 17.68
N PRO A 83 4.98 -2.55 18.94
CA PRO A 83 6.40 -2.50 19.32
C PRO A 83 7.14 -3.84 19.19
N ASP A 84 6.45 -4.95 19.20
CA ASP A 84 6.97 -6.32 19.09
C ASP A 84 7.00 -6.87 17.65
N LEU A 85 6.40 -6.14 16.69
CA LEU A 85 6.41 -6.54 15.28
C LEU A 85 7.83 -6.55 14.71
N LEU A 86 8.22 -7.66 14.11
CA LEU A 86 9.53 -7.84 13.48
C LEU A 86 9.51 -7.44 11.99
N PRO A 87 10.66 -7.09 11.41
CA PRO A 87 10.77 -6.89 9.95
C PRO A 87 10.27 -8.07 9.12
N SER A 88 10.54 -9.30 9.57
CA SER A 88 10.07 -10.54 8.91
C SER A 88 8.55 -10.70 8.91
N ASP A 89 7.85 -10.10 9.88
CA ASP A 89 6.39 -10.10 9.89
C ASP A 89 5.80 -9.19 8.79
N VAL A 90 6.59 -8.24 8.30
CA VAL A 90 6.25 -7.36 7.18
C VAL A 90 6.64 -7.99 5.84
N THR A 91 7.89 -8.47 5.73
CA THR A 91 8.51 -8.90 4.47
C THR A 91 8.35 -10.39 4.18
N GLY A 92 8.05 -11.18 5.19
CA GLY A 92 8.10 -12.64 5.10
C GLY A 92 9.45 -13.22 5.52
N LEU A 93 9.54 -14.53 5.56
CA LEU A 93 10.70 -15.27 6.02
C LEU A 93 10.83 -16.63 5.33
N ASN A 94 12.05 -17.18 5.29
CA ASN A 94 12.25 -18.58 4.96
C ASN A 94 12.04 -19.45 6.21
N TYR A 95 11.29 -20.53 6.08
CA TYR A 95 11.13 -21.53 7.12
C TYR A 95 11.45 -22.91 6.56
N PHE A 96 11.88 -23.81 7.42
CA PHE A 96 12.13 -25.21 7.04
C PHE A 96 10.81 -25.99 7.05
N ASP A 97 10.41 -26.48 5.87
CA ASP A 97 9.24 -27.36 5.76
C ASP A 97 9.66 -28.81 5.98
N ALA A 98 9.28 -29.37 7.13
CA ALA A 98 9.60 -30.74 7.49
C ALA A 98 8.98 -31.81 6.57
N LYS A 99 7.95 -31.46 5.79
CA LYS A 99 7.31 -32.41 4.85
C LYS A 99 8.08 -32.53 3.54
N SER A 100 8.55 -31.40 3.01
CA SER A 100 9.36 -31.39 1.79
C SER A 100 10.85 -31.55 2.08
N GLY A 101 11.31 -31.30 3.32
CA GLY A 101 12.73 -31.29 3.68
C GLY A 101 13.49 -30.08 3.14
N GLU A 102 12.81 -29.02 2.72
CA GLU A 102 13.39 -27.86 2.07
C GLU A 102 13.06 -26.55 2.81
N PHE A 103 13.86 -25.50 2.55
CA PHE A 103 13.50 -24.14 2.97
C PHE A 103 12.51 -23.55 2.00
N VAL A 104 11.38 -23.09 2.53
CA VAL A 104 10.29 -22.48 1.77
C VAL A 104 10.11 -21.04 2.20
N PHE A 105 9.95 -20.13 1.24
CA PHE A 105 9.66 -18.73 1.53
C PHE A 105 8.18 -18.52 1.79
N SER A 106 7.85 -18.00 2.97
CA SER A 106 6.51 -17.50 3.30
C SER A 106 6.44 -16.00 3.04
N LYS A 107 5.62 -15.60 2.08
CA LYS A 107 5.39 -14.18 1.79
C LYS A 107 4.78 -13.47 2.99
N GLY A 108 5.33 -12.30 3.33
CA GLY A 108 4.72 -11.39 4.30
C GLY A 108 3.61 -10.55 3.67
N PRO A 109 2.83 -9.82 4.49
CA PRO A 109 1.71 -8.99 4.03
C PRO A 109 2.12 -7.81 3.14
N ALA A 110 3.41 -7.46 3.05
CA ALA A 110 3.90 -6.47 2.09
C ALA A 110 3.86 -6.97 0.63
N PHE A 111 3.70 -8.27 0.39
CA PHE A 111 3.46 -8.82 -0.94
C PHE A 111 1.98 -8.67 -1.34
N CYS A 112 1.55 -7.43 -1.52
CA CYS A 112 0.23 -7.06 -2.01
C CYS A 112 0.36 -5.78 -2.86
N ASN A 113 -0.74 -5.36 -3.48
CA ASN A 113 -0.74 -4.14 -4.30
C ASN A 113 -1.07 -2.88 -3.47
N ILE A 114 -2.05 -2.99 -2.59
CA ILE A 114 -2.49 -1.88 -1.72
C ILE A 114 -2.31 -2.31 -0.27
N LEU A 115 -1.30 -1.75 0.39
CA LEU A 115 -0.97 -2.06 1.78
C LEU A 115 -1.45 -0.95 2.72
N LEU A 116 -2.29 -1.26 3.68
CA LEU A 116 -2.60 -0.38 4.80
C LEU A 116 -1.64 -0.67 5.96
N ALA A 117 -0.68 0.23 6.16
CA ALA A 117 0.24 0.23 7.31
C ALA A 117 -0.36 1.08 8.43
N ASP A 118 -1.02 0.45 9.40
CA ASP A 118 -1.74 1.13 10.49
C ASP A 118 -0.83 1.27 11.71
N GLU A 119 -0.83 2.48 12.34
CA GLU A 119 -0.05 2.78 13.54
C GLU A 119 1.48 2.58 13.36
N ILE A 120 2.04 2.94 12.21
CA ILE A 120 3.46 2.70 11.87
C ILE A 120 4.43 3.31 12.90
N ASN A 121 4.05 4.41 13.56
CA ASN A 121 4.81 5.08 14.59
C ASN A 121 5.03 4.23 15.86
N ARG A 122 4.28 3.14 16.05
CA ARG A 122 4.42 2.22 17.18
C ARG A 122 5.50 1.17 16.96
N ALA A 123 5.88 0.92 15.73
CA ALA A 123 6.91 -0.08 15.41
C ALA A 123 8.32 0.40 15.77
N THR A 124 9.23 -0.56 15.93
CA THR A 124 10.65 -0.25 16.09
C THR A 124 11.23 0.41 14.83
N PRO A 125 12.27 1.25 14.93
CA PRO A 125 12.91 1.86 13.76
C PRO A 125 13.35 0.82 12.72
N LYS A 126 13.77 -0.37 13.14
CA LYS A 126 14.18 -1.47 12.25
C LYS A 126 13.01 -1.97 11.40
N THR A 127 11.84 -2.14 12.02
CA THR A 127 10.62 -2.59 11.32
C THR A 127 10.08 -1.48 10.42
N GLN A 128 10.14 -0.21 10.84
CA GLN A 128 9.79 0.92 9.97
C GLN A 128 10.71 1.00 8.75
N SER A 129 12.02 0.82 8.93
CA SER A 129 12.98 0.83 7.83
C SER A 129 12.71 -0.28 6.80
N SER A 130 12.30 -1.47 7.22
CA SER A 130 11.96 -2.55 6.29
C SER A 130 10.76 -2.21 5.40
N LEU A 131 9.75 -1.53 5.93
CA LEU A 131 8.63 -1.05 5.13
C LEU A 131 9.06 0.08 4.18
N LEU A 132 9.85 1.03 4.66
CA LEU A 132 10.36 2.14 3.85
C LEU A 132 11.23 1.65 2.69
N GLU A 133 12.03 0.60 2.91
CA GLU A 133 12.80 -0.06 1.84
C GLU A 133 11.86 -0.67 0.78
N CYS A 134 10.83 -1.41 1.19
CA CYS A 134 9.82 -1.94 0.26
C CYS A 134 9.16 -0.83 -0.57
N MET A 135 8.88 0.32 0.06
CA MET A 135 8.25 1.47 -0.60
C MET A 135 9.20 2.13 -1.61
N ALA A 136 10.47 2.29 -1.25
CA ALA A 136 11.47 2.95 -2.09
C ALA A 136 11.90 2.07 -3.27
N GLU A 137 12.22 0.81 -2.99
CA GLU A 137 12.86 -0.10 -3.95
C GLU A 137 11.86 -0.97 -4.73
N ARG A 138 10.59 -1.05 -4.29
CA ARG A 138 9.52 -1.91 -4.85
C ARG A 138 9.92 -3.37 -4.97
N GLN A 139 10.74 -3.80 -4.04
CA GLN A 139 11.24 -5.17 -3.92
C GLN A 139 11.52 -5.51 -2.46
N ILE A 140 11.62 -6.79 -2.17
CA ILE A 140 11.93 -7.32 -0.85
C ILE A 140 13.08 -8.30 -0.98
N THR A 141 14.12 -8.11 -0.19
CA THR A 141 15.27 -9.02 -0.13
C THR A 141 15.26 -9.78 1.19
N VAL A 142 15.14 -11.11 1.11
CA VAL A 142 15.22 -12.03 2.27
C VAL A 142 16.25 -13.09 1.98
N ASP A 143 17.21 -13.25 2.90
CA ASP A 143 18.31 -14.23 2.81
C ASP A 143 19.07 -14.17 1.47
N GLY A 144 19.32 -12.96 0.98
CA GLY A 144 20.06 -12.71 -0.27
C GLY A 144 19.23 -12.92 -1.56
N VAL A 145 17.96 -13.29 -1.45
CA VAL A 145 17.06 -13.43 -2.61
C VAL A 145 16.14 -12.24 -2.71
N THR A 146 16.27 -11.47 -3.78
CA THR A 146 15.43 -10.31 -4.08
C THR A 146 14.19 -10.73 -4.86
N ARG A 147 13.04 -10.27 -4.41
CA ARG A 147 11.71 -10.53 -5.01
C ARG A 147 11.02 -9.21 -5.31
N PRO A 148 10.67 -8.92 -6.56
CA PRO A 148 9.93 -7.70 -6.90
C PRO A 148 8.51 -7.74 -6.30
N LEU A 149 7.99 -6.56 -5.97
CA LEU A 149 6.59 -6.37 -5.62
C LEU A 149 5.79 -6.10 -6.90
N GLU A 150 4.57 -6.61 -6.94
CA GLU A 150 3.68 -6.44 -8.09
C GLU A 150 3.12 -5.01 -8.15
N GLU A 151 3.09 -4.44 -9.35
CA GLU A 151 2.47 -3.13 -9.57
C GLU A 151 0.95 -3.25 -9.81
N PRO A 152 0.17 -2.24 -9.39
CA PRO A 152 0.60 -1.07 -8.60
C PRO A 152 0.96 -1.46 -7.16
N PHE A 153 1.98 -0.83 -6.58
CA PHE A 153 2.31 -0.96 -5.16
C PHE A 153 2.15 0.39 -4.46
N LEU A 154 1.14 0.50 -3.60
CA LEU A 154 0.81 1.70 -2.85
C LEU A 154 0.62 1.38 -1.36
N VAL A 155 1.33 2.14 -0.50
CA VAL A 155 1.25 2.07 0.96
C VAL A 155 0.57 3.33 1.49
#